data_562eed84354f2438a4c04904a7328233
#
_entry.id   562eed84354f2438a4c04904a7328233
#
_cell.length_a   1.000
_cell.length_b   1.000
_cell.length_c   1.000
_cell.angle_alpha   90.00
_cell.angle_beta   90.00
_cell.angle_gamma   90.00
#
_symmetry.space_group_name_H-M   'P 1'
#
loop_
_entity.id
_entity.type
_entity.pdbx_description
1 polymer ?
#
loop_
_entity_poly.entity_id
_entity_poly.type
_entity_poly.pdbx_seq_one_letter_code
_entity_poly.pdbx_strand_id
1 'polypeptide(L)'
;SILVIPLRSDDVPFFAAERAVAVVFVTDPNRQAEAFSSKIQRQFGLTPAETAFAVELLDGHGIQAAADRLGIMRSTGRTHLARIFEKTHTHRQAELVRLMHQHVYTVATLKHPQSIRPAEL
;
A
#
# COMPACT_ATOMS: atom_id res chain seq x y z
N SER A 1 -1.80 0.27 -15.83
CA SER A 1 -1.49 1.63 -16.29
C SER A 1 -0.01 1.77 -16.63
N ILE A 2 0.26 2.52 -17.67
CA ILE A 2 1.61 2.80 -18.13
C ILE A 2 1.93 4.24 -17.77
N LEU A 3 3.01 4.42 -17.02
CA LEU A 3 3.51 5.73 -16.70
C LEU A 3 4.84 5.92 -17.42
N VAL A 4 4.89 6.90 -18.30
CA VAL A 4 6.12 7.28 -18.98
C VAL A 4 6.66 8.53 -18.32
N ILE A 5 7.84 8.45 -17.76
CA ILE A 5 8.51 9.59 -17.13
C ILE A 5 9.65 9.98 -18.04
N PRO A 6 9.61 11.17 -18.67
CA PRO A 6 10.76 11.64 -19.43
C PRO A 6 11.91 11.93 -18.47
N LEU A 7 13.08 11.42 -18.81
CA LEU A 7 14.28 11.70 -18.03
C LEU A 7 14.85 13.05 -18.44
N ARG A 8 15.08 13.92 -17.46
CA ARG A 8 15.78 15.14 -17.69
C ARG A 8 17.27 14.84 -17.72
N SER A 9 18.01 15.66 -18.42
CA SER A 9 19.46 15.52 -18.52
C SER A 9 20.16 15.50 -17.17
N ASP A 10 19.55 16.17 -16.20
CA ASP A 10 20.11 16.28 -14.84
C ASP A 10 19.89 15.05 -13.99
N ASP A 11 18.95 14.18 -14.40
CA ASP A 11 18.58 13.01 -13.64
C ASP A 11 19.41 11.77 -13.98
N VAL A 12 20.26 11.86 -14.99
CA VAL A 12 21.07 10.72 -15.45
C VAL A 12 22.54 11.10 -15.48
N PRO A 13 23.45 10.13 -15.22
CA PRO A 13 24.86 10.36 -15.37
C PRO A 13 25.23 10.78 -16.80
N PHE A 14 26.22 11.61 -16.92
CA PHE A 14 26.68 12.13 -18.22
C PHE A 14 26.86 11.05 -19.29
N PHE A 15 27.40 9.91 -18.89
CA PHE A 15 27.66 8.82 -19.84
C PHE A 15 26.39 8.12 -20.32
N ALA A 16 25.28 8.25 -19.59
CA ALA A 16 24.00 7.64 -19.94
C ALA A 16 23.02 8.62 -20.60
N ALA A 17 23.28 9.92 -20.51
CA ALA A 17 22.35 10.96 -20.96
C ALA A 17 22.02 10.87 -22.43
N GLU A 18 22.99 10.46 -23.26
CA GLU A 18 22.77 10.38 -24.69
C GLU A 18 21.87 9.21 -25.13
N ARG A 19 21.75 8.18 -24.29
CA ARG A 19 21.02 6.96 -24.62
C ARG A 19 19.69 6.82 -23.89
N ALA A 20 19.54 7.48 -22.76
CA ALA A 20 18.33 7.37 -21.96
C ALA A 20 17.29 8.37 -22.43
N VAL A 21 16.24 7.89 -23.10
CA VAL A 21 15.17 8.73 -23.62
C VAL A 21 14.00 8.80 -22.65
N ALA A 22 13.63 7.66 -22.07
CA ALA A 22 12.52 7.56 -21.12
C ALA A 22 12.63 6.26 -20.33
N VAL A 23 12.09 6.28 -19.12
CA VAL A 23 11.87 5.06 -18.33
C VAL A 23 10.38 4.80 -18.30
N VAL A 24 9.98 3.61 -18.73
CA VAL A 24 8.58 3.20 -18.74
C VAL A 24 8.34 2.31 -17.53
N PHE A 25 7.43 2.75 -16.65
CA PHE A 25 6.96 1.96 -15.53
C PHE A 25 5.59 1.41 -15.87
N VAL A 26 5.47 0.10 -15.93
CA VAL A 26 4.19 -0.56 -16.07
C VAL A 26 3.76 -1.03 -14.71
N THR A 27 2.69 -0.42 -14.18
CA THR A 27 2.11 -0.82 -12.92
C THR A 27 0.71 -1.36 -13.18
N ASP A 28 0.48 -2.58 -12.70
CA ASP A 28 -0.85 -3.16 -12.68
C ASP A 28 -1.45 -2.90 -11.30
N PRO A 29 -2.50 -2.06 -11.19
CA PRO A 29 -3.13 -1.76 -9.90
C PRO A 29 -3.62 -3.01 -9.18
N ASN A 30 -4.10 -4.00 -9.90
CA ASN A 30 -4.56 -5.25 -9.30
C ASN A 30 -3.41 -6.02 -8.66
N ARG A 31 -2.28 -6.11 -9.35
CA ARG A 31 -1.09 -6.76 -8.80
C ARG A 31 -0.54 -6.06 -7.57
N GLN A 32 -0.60 -4.74 -7.55
CA GLN A 32 -0.17 -3.98 -6.38
C GLN A 32 -1.09 -4.22 -5.20
N ALA A 33 -2.40 -4.24 -5.42
CA ALA A 33 -3.38 -4.50 -4.38
C ALA A 33 -3.23 -5.93 -3.83
N GLU A 34 -3.03 -6.91 -4.70
CA GLU A 34 -2.78 -8.30 -4.28
C GLU A 34 -1.48 -8.42 -3.48
N ALA A 35 -0.41 -7.79 -3.94
CA ALA A 35 0.87 -7.80 -3.24
C ALA A 35 0.78 -7.15 -1.87
N PHE A 36 0.04 -6.04 -1.77
CA PHE A 36 -0.21 -5.36 -0.50
C PHE A 36 -1.02 -6.24 0.45
N SER A 37 -2.14 -6.80 -0.04
CA SER A 37 -2.99 -7.70 0.75
C SER A 37 -2.21 -8.92 1.26
N SER A 38 -1.42 -9.54 0.39
CA SER A 38 -0.58 -10.68 0.77
C SER A 38 0.47 -10.29 1.81
N LYS A 39 1.02 -9.09 1.69
CA LYS A 39 2.03 -8.61 2.63
C LYS A 39 1.44 -8.38 4.02
N ILE A 40 0.34 -7.63 4.13
CA ILE A 40 -0.27 -7.37 5.43
C ILE A 40 -0.81 -8.65 6.07
N GLN A 41 -1.35 -9.55 5.25
CA GLN A 41 -1.83 -10.85 5.73
C GLN A 41 -0.71 -11.64 6.41
N ARG A 42 0.45 -11.73 5.79
CA ARG A 42 1.61 -12.43 6.36
C ARG A 42 2.22 -11.70 7.53
N GLN A 43 2.33 -10.37 7.43
CA GLN A 43 2.94 -9.54 8.46
C GLN A 43 2.20 -9.63 9.79
N PHE A 44 0.88 -9.60 9.75
CA PHE A 44 0.04 -9.53 10.94
C PHE A 44 -0.71 -10.83 11.24
N GLY A 45 -0.56 -11.85 10.43
CA GLY A 45 -1.27 -13.11 10.62
C GLY A 45 -2.78 -12.98 10.43
N LEU A 46 -3.21 -12.11 9.53
CA LEU A 46 -4.64 -11.92 9.25
C LEU A 46 -5.18 -13.06 8.41
N THR A 47 -6.45 -13.40 8.62
CA THR A 47 -7.16 -14.29 7.71
C THR A 47 -7.48 -13.56 6.40
N PRO A 48 -7.81 -14.27 5.31
CA PRO A 48 -8.24 -13.62 4.07
C PRO A 48 -9.43 -12.68 4.26
N ALA A 49 -10.42 -13.04 5.07
CA ALA A 49 -11.57 -12.19 5.36
C ALA A 49 -11.19 -10.95 6.15
N GLU A 50 -10.34 -11.09 7.16
CA GLU A 50 -9.82 -9.96 7.92
C GLU A 50 -8.99 -9.03 7.04
N THR A 51 -8.16 -9.59 6.17
CA THR A 51 -7.36 -8.81 5.22
C THR A 51 -8.26 -8.00 4.29
N ALA A 52 -9.26 -8.62 3.70
CA ALA A 52 -10.20 -7.93 2.83
C ALA A 52 -10.90 -6.78 3.58
N PHE A 53 -11.33 -7.03 4.81
CA PHE A 53 -11.98 -5.99 5.62
C PHE A 53 -11.01 -4.85 5.96
N ALA A 54 -9.77 -5.17 6.32
CA ALA A 54 -8.75 -4.15 6.60
C ALA A 54 -8.48 -3.27 5.39
N VAL A 55 -8.38 -3.86 4.20
CA VAL A 55 -8.18 -3.11 2.95
C VAL A 55 -9.33 -2.15 2.68
N GLU A 56 -10.58 -2.59 2.86
CA GLU A 56 -11.75 -1.72 2.67
C GLU A 56 -11.79 -0.56 3.67
N LEU A 57 -11.25 -0.75 4.86
CA LEU A 57 -11.16 0.33 5.85
C LEU A 57 -10.17 1.44 5.45
N LEU A 58 -9.20 1.15 4.59
CA LEU A 58 -8.21 2.14 4.17
C LEU A 58 -8.83 3.30 3.38
N ASP A 59 -9.98 3.07 2.75
CA ASP A 59 -10.69 4.13 2.04
C ASP A 59 -11.33 5.16 2.99
N GLY A 60 -11.32 4.90 4.29
CA GLY A 60 -11.77 5.87 5.28
C GLY A 60 -13.28 6.03 5.44
N HIS A 61 -14.07 5.21 4.78
CA HIS A 61 -15.53 5.31 4.83
C HIS A 61 -16.18 4.60 6.02
N GLY A 62 -15.38 3.95 6.86
CA GLY A 62 -15.84 3.33 8.09
C GLY A 62 -16.36 1.90 7.95
N ILE A 63 -16.77 1.35 9.09
CA ILE A 63 -17.16 -0.07 9.22
C ILE A 63 -18.37 -0.42 8.36
N GLN A 64 -19.39 0.45 8.34
CA GLN A 64 -20.61 0.17 7.59
C GLN A 64 -20.32 0.05 6.10
N ALA A 65 -19.60 1.02 5.54
CA ALA A 65 -19.26 1.02 4.13
C ALA A 65 -18.40 -0.19 3.74
N ALA A 66 -17.43 -0.53 4.58
CA ALA A 66 -16.59 -1.71 4.35
C ALA A 66 -17.43 -3.01 4.37
N ALA A 67 -18.33 -3.15 5.33
CA ALA A 67 -19.23 -4.29 5.41
C ALA A 67 -20.15 -4.38 4.18
N ASP A 68 -20.72 -3.26 3.76
CA ASP A 68 -21.59 -3.20 2.59
C ASP A 68 -20.87 -3.63 1.31
N ARG A 69 -19.63 -3.17 1.10
CA ARG A 69 -18.83 -3.54 -0.07
C ARG A 69 -18.48 -5.02 -0.09
N LEU A 70 -18.25 -5.60 1.08
CA LEU A 70 -17.93 -7.02 1.18
C LEU A 70 -19.16 -7.92 1.27
N GLY A 71 -20.36 -7.34 1.30
CA GLY A 71 -21.61 -8.08 1.40
C GLY A 71 -21.77 -8.83 2.72
N ILE A 72 -21.22 -8.28 3.81
CA ILE A 72 -21.33 -8.86 5.16
C ILE A 72 -22.13 -7.94 6.09
N MET A 73 -22.61 -8.51 7.18
CA MET A 73 -23.32 -7.73 8.19
C MET A 73 -22.34 -6.83 8.97
N ARG A 74 -22.82 -5.68 9.42
CA ARG A 74 -22.04 -4.75 10.24
C ARG A 74 -21.47 -5.44 11.51
N SER A 75 -22.26 -6.32 12.12
CA SER A 75 -21.82 -7.09 13.28
C SER A 75 -20.63 -7.98 12.97
N THR A 76 -20.64 -8.62 11.78
CA THR A 76 -19.51 -9.40 11.30
C THR A 76 -18.29 -8.51 11.06
N GLY A 77 -18.50 -7.34 10.46
CA GLY A 77 -17.43 -6.35 10.27
C GLY A 77 -16.79 -5.92 11.58
N ARG A 78 -17.59 -5.69 12.62
CA ARG A 78 -17.07 -5.37 13.96
C ARG A 78 -16.24 -6.50 14.55
N THR A 79 -16.66 -7.75 14.34
CA THR A 79 -15.90 -8.92 14.79
C THR A 79 -14.56 -9.01 14.07
N HIS A 80 -14.54 -8.79 12.76
CA HIS A 80 -13.30 -8.74 12.01
C HIS A 80 -12.38 -7.63 12.51
N LEU A 81 -12.94 -6.43 12.72
CA LEU A 81 -12.16 -5.30 13.21
C LEU A 81 -11.53 -5.56 14.59
N ALA A 82 -12.29 -6.17 15.50
CA ALA A 82 -11.78 -6.52 16.81
C ALA A 82 -10.57 -7.47 16.71
N ARG A 83 -10.65 -8.47 15.87
CA ARG A 83 -9.55 -9.42 15.64
C ARG A 83 -8.35 -8.75 14.95
N ILE A 84 -8.61 -7.87 14.00
CA ILE A 84 -7.56 -7.09 13.33
C ILE A 84 -6.83 -6.23 14.37
N PHE A 85 -7.55 -5.51 15.22
CA PHE A 85 -6.94 -4.70 16.28
C PHE A 85 -6.04 -5.55 17.20
N GLU A 86 -6.51 -6.70 17.59
CA GLU A 86 -5.75 -7.62 18.42
C GLU A 86 -4.44 -8.05 17.72
N LYS A 87 -4.53 -8.45 16.47
CA LYS A 87 -3.38 -8.96 15.70
C LYS A 87 -2.39 -7.86 15.29
N THR A 88 -2.86 -6.64 15.11
CA THR A 88 -2.02 -5.49 14.71
C THR A 88 -1.57 -4.65 15.90
N HIS A 89 -2.01 -4.98 17.11
CA HIS A 89 -1.75 -4.21 18.32
C HIS A 89 -2.18 -2.73 18.19
N THR A 90 -3.29 -2.50 17.50
CA THR A 90 -3.91 -1.18 17.40
C THR A 90 -5.23 -1.16 18.16
N HIS A 91 -5.68 0.04 18.53
CA HIS A 91 -6.91 0.20 19.33
C HIS A 91 -7.96 1.06 18.66
N ARG A 92 -7.56 1.80 17.61
CA ARG A 92 -8.45 2.71 16.91
C ARG A 92 -8.29 2.54 15.41
N GLN A 93 -9.37 2.80 14.67
CA GLN A 93 -9.35 2.72 13.22
C GLN A 93 -8.27 3.62 12.60
N ALA A 94 -8.09 4.83 13.12
CA ALA A 94 -7.08 5.76 12.61
C ALA A 94 -5.65 5.22 12.78
N GLU A 95 -5.38 4.52 13.89
CA GLU A 95 -4.08 3.87 14.12
C GLU A 95 -3.85 2.75 13.12
N LEU A 96 -4.87 1.93 12.90
CA LEU A 96 -4.83 0.84 11.94
C LEU A 96 -4.56 1.35 10.52
N VAL A 97 -5.30 2.36 10.10
CA VAL A 97 -5.14 2.97 8.77
C VAL A 97 -3.73 3.53 8.60
N ARG A 98 -3.22 4.24 9.61
CA ARG A 98 -1.86 4.76 9.58
C ARG A 98 -0.81 3.66 9.49
N LEU A 99 -0.96 2.59 10.29
CA LEU A 99 -0.08 1.44 10.26
C LEU A 99 -0.04 0.80 8.87
N MET A 100 -1.20 0.59 8.27
CA MET A 100 -1.31 0.00 6.93
C MET A 100 -0.67 0.89 5.87
N HIS A 101 -0.88 2.20 5.93
CA HIS A 101 -0.26 3.14 5.00
C HIS A 101 1.26 3.14 5.10
N GLN A 102 1.82 3.01 6.29
CA GLN A 102 3.27 2.89 6.46
C GLN A 102 3.83 1.70 5.68
N HIS A 103 3.13 0.58 5.66
CA HIS A 103 3.55 -0.60 4.91
C HIS A 103 3.46 -0.41 3.40
N VAL A 104 2.50 0.36 2.91
CA VAL A 104 2.43 0.72 1.49
C VAL A 104 3.64 1.54 1.07
N TYR A 105 3.96 2.58 1.82
CA TYR A 105 5.08 3.46 1.51
C TYR A 105 6.43 2.74 1.61
N THR A 106 6.59 1.86 2.56
CA THR A 106 7.83 1.08 2.69
C THR A 106 8.11 0.25 1.45
N VAL A 107 7.07 -0.35 0.85
CA VAL A 107 7.23 -1.10 -0.40
C VAL A 107 7.64 -0.17 -1.54
N ALA A 108 7.01 0.98 -1.66
CA ALA A 108 7.33 1.97 -2.70
C ALA A 108 8.78 2.46 -2.55
N THR A 109 9.20 2.75 -1.32
CA THR A 109 10.55 3.24 -1.04
C THR A 109 11.62 2.18 -1.36
N LEU A 110 11.36 0.92 -1.07
CA LEU A 110 12.29 -0.16 -1.41
C LEU A 110 12.45 -0.36 -2.92
N LYS A 111 11.43 -0.02 -3.70
CA LYS A 111 11.53 -0.08 -5.16
C LYS A 111 12.30 1.08 -5.77
N HIS A 112 12.48 2.17 -5.02
CA HIS A 112 13.17 3.37 -5.49
C HIS A 112 14.19 3.83 -4.45
N PRO A 113 15.28 3.10 -4.25
CA PRO A 113 16.25 3.42 -3.21
C PRO A 113 16.89 4.79 -3.40
N GLN A 114 16.86 5.32 -4.60
CA GLN A 114 17.43 6.64 -4.86
C GLN A 114 16.60 7.80 -4.42
N SER A 115 15.33 7.57 -4.14
CA SER A 115 14.48 8.61 -3.58
C SER A 115 14.87 8.97 -2.15
N ILE A 116 15.76 8.19 -1.57
CA ILE A 116 16.21 8.42 -0.22
C ILE A 116 17.45 9.29 -0.16
N ARG A 117 17.82 9.98 -1.16
CA ARG A 117 18.97 10.62 -1.19
C ARG A 117 19.01 11.86 -0.47
N PRO A 118 19.36 12.00 0.68
CA PRO A 118 19.60 13.30 1.23
C PRO A 118 20.74 13.93 0.48
N ALA A 119 20.60 15.18 0.30
CA ALA A 119 21.59 15.91 -0.46
C ALA A 119 22.67 16.44 0.42
N GLU A 120 23.16 15.63 1.32
CA GLU A 120 24.14 16.11 2.16
C GLU A 120 25.43 16.14 1.56
N LEU A 121 25.55 16.45 0.51
CA LEU A 121 26.82 16.66 -0.13
C LEU A 121 27.33 18.06 0.09
#